data_e875b44ad3f0d14af6be19f3072fe318
#
_entry.id   e875b44ad3f0d14af6be19f3072fe318
#
_cell.length_a   1.000
_cell.length_b   1.000
_cell.length_c   1.000
_cell.angle_alpha   90.00
_cell.angle_beta   90.00
_cell.angle_gamma   90.00
#
_symmetry.space_group_name_H-M   'P 1'
#
loop_
_entity.id
_entity.type
_entity.pdbx_description
1 polymer ?
#
loop_
_entity_poly.entity_id
_entity_poly.type
_entity_poly.pdbx_seq_one_letter_code
_entity_poly.pdbx_strand_id
1 'polypeptide(L)'
;MRTRIPSLLLPAVLAAIASLALVAGALGAAVGFSADLANGGEGDEDGSGTATITIDPDTGEVCYDLTVEGIQPVTASHIHIGAAGESGDVVVPLDVDGFEGSSSDCVDASDADLDAIIANPAGYYVNIHTEDFPAGAIRGQLVADSPDTAMETPTSSPWAALGLLLVGMAGVLGVRVARRPS
;
A
#
# COMPACT_ATOMS: atom_id res chain seq x y z
N MET A 1 62.21 -9.38 26.23
CA MET A 1 61.81 -8.81 24.94
C MET A 1 60.32 -8.48 25.01
N ARG A 2 59.94 -7.22 25.10
CA ARG A 2 58.54 -6.77 25.06
C ARG A 2 58.23 -6.28 23.65
N THR A 3 57.49 -7.06 22.89
CA THR A 3 57.01 -6.69 21.56
C THR A 3 55.94 -5.63 21.72
N ARG A 4 56.21 -4.41 21.26
CA ARG A 4 55.24 -3.31 21.13
C ARG A 4 54.45 -3.54 19.87
N ILE A 5 53.14 -3.82 20.01
CA ILE A 5 52.21 -3.87 18.91
C ILE A 5 51.96 -2.41 18.48
N PRO A 6 52.13 -2.06 17.19
CA PRO A 6 51.88 -0.70 16.73
C PRO A 6 50.40 -0.38 16.77
N SER A 7 50.05 0.71 17.49
CA SER A 7 48.67 1.21 17.70
C SER A 7 47.98 1.74 16.44
N LEU A 8 48.54 1.54 15.26
CA LEU A 8 48.02 2.04 13.98
C LEU A 8 47.02 1.10 13.29
N LEU A 9 46.81 -0.13 13.80
CA LEU A 9 45.88 -1.09 13.17
C LEU A 9 44.45 -1.07 13.77
N LEU A 10 44.26 -0.39 14.91
CA LEU A 10 42.96 -0.35 15.56
C LEU A 10 41.86 0.46 14.81
N PRO A 11 42.17 1.61 14.17
CA PRO A 11 41.14 2.37 13.46
C PRO A 11 40.69 1.75 12.14
N ALA A 12 41.49 0.89 11.51
CA ALA A 12 41.15 0.27 10.23
C ALA A 12 40.12 -0.88 10.38
N VAL A 13 40.09 -1.56 11.53
CA VAL A 13 39.14 -2.66 11.79
C VAL A 13 37.78 -2.12 12.17
N LEU A 14 37.70 -0.98 12.85
CA LEU A 14 36.43 -0.35 13.20
C LEU A 14 35.70 0.28 11.99
N ALA A 15 36.43 0.70 10.95
CA ALA A 15 35.86 1.25 9.74
C ALA A 15 35.25 0.17 8.82
N ALA A 16 35.71 -1.09 8.92
CA ALA A 16 35.20 -2.20 8.09
C ALA A 16 33.85 -2.77 8.61
N ILE A 17 33.47 -2.52 9.86
CA ILE A 17 32.23 -3.05 10.44
C ILE A 17 31.05 -2.10 10.20
N ALA A 18 31.29 -0.84 9.87
CA ALA A 18 30.24 0.17 9.64
C ALA A 18 29.59 0.09 8.25
N SER A 19 30.05 -0.80 7.35
CA SER A 19 29.57 -0.87 5.96
C SER A 19 28.58 -2.01 5.70
N LEU A 20 28.10 -2.68 6.73
CA LEU A 20 26.93 -3.58 6.58
C LEU A 20 25.68 -2.71 6.65
N ALA A 21 25.50 -1.85 5.62
CA ALA A 21 24.25 -1.15 5.41
C ALA A 21 23.17 -2.22 5.25
N LEU A 22 22.19 -2.21 6.16
CA LEU A 22 20.94 -2.90 5.97
C LEU A 22 20.39 -2.45 4.62
N VAL A 23 20.42 -3.32 3.62
CA VAL A 23 19.50 -3.25 2.52
C VAL A 23 18.16 -3.69 3.14
N ALA A 24 17.48 -2.75 3.78
CA ALA A 24 16.05 -2.89 4.02
C ALA A 24 15.46 -2.92 2.61
N GLY A 25 15.12 -4.11 2.10
CA GLY A 25 14.26 -4.23 0.94
C GLY A 25 13.04 -3.35 1.24
N ALA A 26 12.75 -2.38 0.39
CA ALA A 26 11.45 -1.74 0.43
C ALA A 26 10.45 -2.85 0.13
N LEU A 27 9.79 -3.38 1.15
CA LEU A 27 8.59 -4.19 0.97
C LEU A 27 7.62 -3.29 0.23
N GLY A 28 7.11 -3.73 -0.92
CA GLY A 28 6.11 -3.01 -1.67
C GLY A 28 4.92 -2.80 -0.74
N ALA A 29 4.42 -1.58 -0.64
CA ALA A 29 3.19 -1.35 0.08
C ALA A 29 2.04 -1.96 -0.71
N ALA A 30 1.09 -2.60 -0.04
CA ALA A 30 -0.14 -3.07 -0.68
C ALA A 30 -0.85 -1.89 -1.37
N VAL A 31 -1.42 -2.15 -2.54
CA VAL A 31 -2.06 -1.14 -3.40
C VAL A 31 -3.56 -1.35 -3.37
N GLY A 32 -4.30 -0.30 -3.03
CA GLY A 32 -5.77 -0.30 -2.97
C GLY A 32 -6.42 0.17 -4.26
N PHE A 33 -7.57 -0.43 -4.56
CA PHE A 33 -8.45 -0.07 -5.68
C PHE A 33 -9.89 -0.15 -5.22
N SER A 34 -10.73 0.67 -5.83
CA SER A 34 -12.18 0.63 -5.64
C SER A 34 -12.90 0.51 -6.98
N ALA A 35 -14.13 0.01 -6.96
CA ALA A 35 -15.02 0.02 -8.10
C ALA A 35 -16.46 0.22 -7.65
N ASP A 36 -17.18 1.14 -8.28
CA ASP A 36 -18.62 1.25 -8.19
C ASP A 36 -19.25 0.28 -9.20
N LEU A 37 -20.03 -0.67 -8.70
CA LEU A 37 -20.64 -1.73 -9.50
C LEU A 37 -22.08 -1.34 -9.88
N ALA A 38 -22.39 -1.44 -11.16
CA ALA A 38 -23.71 -1.17 -11.69
C ALA A 38 -23.99 -2.06 -12.90
N ASN A 39 -25.24 -2.02 -13.39
CA ASN A 39 -25.60 -2.64 -14.66
C ASN A 39 -24.63 -2.20 -15.78
N GLY A 40 -23.89 -3.12 -16.35
CA GLY A 40 -22.96 -2.87 -17.47
C GLY A 40 -23.62 -2.71 -18.84
N GLY A 41 -24.96 -2.51 -18.87
CA GLY A 41 -25.75 -2.35 -20.09
C GLY A 41 -26.54 -3.59 -20.49
N GLU A 42 -26.13 -4.79 -20.08
CA GLU A 42 -26.81 -6.06 -20.33
C GLU A 42 -27.05 -6.88 -19.04
N GLY A 43 -26.70 -6.30 -17.88
CA GLY A 43 -26.88 -6.92 -16.58
C GLY A 43 -28.20 -6.59 -15.90
N ASP A 44 -28.22 -6.72 -14.57
CA ASP A 44 -29.40 -6.46 -13.74
C ASP A 44 -29.62 -4.94 -13.59
N GLU A 45 -30.78 -4.45 -14.04
CA GLU A 45 -31.11 -3.02 -14.05
C GLU A 45 -31.25 -2.43 -12.65
N ASP A 46 -31.65 -3.25 -11.67
CA ASP A 46 -31.84 -2.84 -10.28
C ASP A 46 -30.57 -3.08 -9.43
N GLY A 47 -29.58 -3.76 -10.01
CA GLY A 47 -28.38 -4.18 -9.35
C GLY A 47 -27.38 -3.04 -9.13
N SER A 48 -26.78 -3.00 -7.93
CA SER A 48 -25.71 -2.08 -7.59
C SER A 48 -24.76 -2.70 -6.56
N GLY A 49 -23.59 -2.09 -6.38
CA GLY A 49 -22.64 -2.56 -5.39
C GLY A 49 -21.35 -1.77 -5.37
N THR A 50 -20.44 -2.20 -4.51
CA THR A 50 -19.08 -1.68 -4.44
C THR A 50 -18.08 -2.83 -4.31
N ALA A 51 -16.88 -2.65 -4.85
CA ALA A 51 -15.76 -3.53 -4.62
C ALA A 51 -14.58 -2.72 -4.11
N THR A 52 -13.93 -3.21 -3.05
CA THR A 52 -12.60 -2.77 -2.64
C THR A 52 -11.64 -3.93 -2.88
N ILE A 53 -10.55 -3.66 -3.57
CA ILE A 53 -9.51 -4.65 -3.91
C ILE A 53 -8.19 -4.15 -3.34
N THR A 54 -7.47 -4.99 -2.62
CA THR A 54 -6.12 -4.71 -2.14
C THR A 54 -5.17 -5.75 -2.71
N ILE A 55 -4.13 -5.30 -3.39
CA ILE A 55 -3.10 -6.16 -4.00
C ILE A 55 -1.80 -5.99 -3.26
N ASP A 56 -1.25 -7.08 -2.75
CA ASP A 56 0.11 -7.14 -2.22
C ASP A 56 1.04 -7.75 -3.28
N PRO A 57 1.86 -6.92 -3.97
CA PRO A 57 2.74 -7.40 -5.03
C PRO A 57 3.91 -8.24 -4.53
N ASP A 58 4.25 -8.19 -3.23
CA ASP A 58 5.35 -8.97 -2.66
C ASP A 58 4.93 -10.42 -2.35
N THR A 59 3.65 -10.64 -2.03
CA THR A 59 3.09 -11.94 -1.68
C THR A 59 2.27 -12.57 -2.80
N GLY A 60 1.80 -11.78 -3.75
CA GLY A 60 0.88 -12.23 -4.81
C GLY A 60 -0.57 -12.34 -4.33
N GLU A 61 -0.90 -11.78 -3.16
CA GLU A 61 -2.22 -11.85 -2.55
C GLU A 61 -3.13 -10.73 -3.05
N VAL A 62 -4.39 -11.08 -3.32
CA VAL A 62 -5.47 -10.15 -3.67
C VAL A 62 -6.58 -10.32 -2.64
N CYS A 63 -6.76 -9.34 -1.77
CA CYS A 63 -7.90 -9.29 -0.85
C CYS A 63 -9.02 -8.45 -1.45
N TYR A 64 -10.27 -8.88 -1.22
CA TYR A 64 -11.43 -8.18 -1.70
C TYR A 64 -12.49 -8.00 -0.61
N ASP A 65 -13.24 -6.93 -0.72
CA ASP A 65 -14.47 -6.67 0.02
C ASP A 65 -15.54 -6.26 -1.00
N LEU A 66 -16.59 -7.06 -1.12
CA LEU A 66 -17.68 -6.89 -2.07
C LEU A 66 -18.98 -6.60 -1.32
N THR A 67 -19.71 -5.58 -1.74
CA THR A 67 -21.07 -5.33 -1.28
C THR A 67 -21.98 -5.25 -2.50
N VAL A 68 -23.13 -5.94 -2.45
CA VAL A 68 -24.10 -6.00 -3.54
C VAL A 68 -25.51 -5.78 -3.01
N GLU A 69 -26.34 -5.10 -3.81
CA GLU A 69 -27.73 -4.81 -3.53
C GLU A 69 -28.57 -4.98 -4.80
N GLY A 70 -29.82 -5.43 -4.66
CA GLY A 70 -30.80 -5.50 -5.75
C GLY A 70 -30.54 -6.61 -6.76
N ILE A 71 -29.67 -7.57 -6.47
CA ILE A 71 -29.39 -8.73 -7.36
C ILE A 71 -29.73 -10.05 -6.67
N GLN A 72 -29.89 -11.11 -7.46
CA GLN A 72 -29.96 -12.49 -6.98
C GLN A 72 -28.66 -12.91 -6.27
N PRO A 73 -28.67 -14.01 -5.48
CA PRO A 73 -27.45 -14.49 -4.86
C PRO A 73 -26.30 -14.61 -5.86
N VAL A 74 -25.14 -14.13 -5.47
CA VAL A 74 -23.93 -14.15 -6.31
C VAL A 74 -23.46 -15.58 -6.49
N THR A 75 -23.20 -15.98 -7.73
CA THR A 75 -22.69 -17.31 -8.07
C THR A 75 -21.22 -17.32 -8.41
N ALA A 76 -20.67 -16.18 -8.84
CA ALA A 76 -19.24 -15.99 -9.10
C ALA A 76 -18.88 -14.50 -9.13
N SER A 77 -17.62 -14.22 -8.88
CA SER A 77 -17.02 -12.88 -9.06
C SER A 77 -15.61 -13.00 -9.59
N HIS A 78 -15.22 -12.06 -10.46
CA HIS A 78 -13.89 -12.07 -11.09
C HIS A 78 -13.41 -10.66 -11.34
N ILE A 79 -12.08 -10.51 -11.41
CA ILE A 79 -11.46 -9.37 -12.10
C ILE A 79 -11.17 -9.80 -13.54
N HIS A 80 -11.64 -9.01 -14.48
CA HIS A 80 -11.45 -9.21 -15.91
C HIS A 80 -10.55 -8.12 -16.49
N ILE A 81 -9.82 -8.45 -17.58
CA ILE A 81 -9.19 -7.44 -18.43
C ILE A 81 -10.25 -6.84 -19.36
N GLY A 82 -10.23 -5.53 -19.57
CA GLY A 82 -11.12 -4.80 -20.48
C GLY A 82 -11.32 -3.36 -20.02
N ALA A 83 -11.33 -2.44 -20.97
CA ALA A 83 -11.69 -1.05 -20.73
C ALA A 83 -13.20 -0.91 -20.51
N ALA A 84 -13.64 0.29 -20.09
CA ALA A 84 -15.05 0.56 -19.87
C ALA A 84 -15.89 0.27 -21.13
N GLY A 85 -16.91 -0.59 -20.97
CA GLY A 85 -17.80 -1.02 -22.08
C GLY A 85 -17.24 -2.18 -22.90
N GLU A 86 -16.05 -2.66 -22.64
CA GLU A 86 -15.48 -3.84 -23.30
C GLU A 86 -15.59 -5.07 -22.38
N SER A 87 -15.64 -6.26 -23.00
CA SER A 87 -15.57 -7.54 -22.29
C SER A 87 -14.24 -8.21 -22.60
N GLY A 88 -13.66 -8.91 -21.61
CA GLY A 88 -12.41 -9.60 -21.80
C GLY A 88 -12.30 -10.82 -20.86
N ASP A 89 -11.14 -11.47 -20.90
CA ASP A 89 -10.90 -12.69 -20.16
C ASP A 89 -10.81 -12.44 -18.64
N VAL A 90 -11.10 -13.48 -17.86
CA VAL A 90 -10.87 -13.50 -16.41
C VAL A 90 -9.36 -13.51 -16.17
N VAL A 91 -8.89 -12.62 -15.31
CA VAL A 91 -7.49 -12.57 -14.86
C VAL A 91 -7.32 -12.97 -13.39
N VAL A 92 -8.28 -12.61 -12.52
CA VAL A 92 -8.30 -13.04 -11.12
C VAL A 92 -9.68 -13.56 -10.78
N PRO A 93 -9.85 -14.87 -10.57
CA PRO A 93 -11.07 -15.38 -9.95
C PRO A 93 -11.07 -15.00 -8.47
N LEU A 94 -12.20 -14.43 -8.02
CA LEU A 94 -12.44 -14.18 -6.61
C LEU A 94 -13.22 -15.35 -6.03
N ASP A 95 -12.75 -15.92 -4.92
CA ASP A 95 -13.36 -17.10 -4.32
C ASP A 95 -14.64 -16.73 -3.57
N VAL A 96 -15.74 -16.60 -4.31
CA VAL A 96 -17.05 -16.31 -3.77
C VAL A 96 -17.95 -17.54 -3.94
N ASP A 97 -18.55 -18.01 -2.87
CA ASP A 97 -19.47 -19.15 -2.87
C ASP A 97 -20.82 -18.69 -2.31
N GLY A 98 -21.69 -18.29 -3.23
CA GLY A 98 -23.10 -18.07 -2.96
C GLY A 98 -23.42 -17.08 -1.84
N PHE A 99 -23.09 -15.80 -2.00
CA PHE A 99 -23.39 -14.79 -0.99
C PHE A 99 -24.51 -13.83 -1.41
N GLU A 100 -25.14 -13.24 -0.41
CA GLU A 100 -26.07 -12.10 -0.52
C GLU A 100 -25.54 -10.97 0.36
N GLY A 101 -25.63 -9.75 -0.11
CA GLY A 101 -25.21 -8.54 0.62
C GLY A 101 -23.71 -8.29 0.58
N SER A 102 -22.88 -9.02 1.32
CA SER A 102 -21.43 -8.78 1.32
C SER A 102 -20.61 -10.06 1.46
N SER A 103 -19.40 -10.03 0.87
CA SER A 103 -18.39 -11.08 1.00
C SER A 103 -17.01 -10.44 1.04
N SER A 104 -16.09 -11.00 1.84
CA SER A 104 -14.70 -10.58 1.88
C SER A 104 -13.79 -11.79 2.12
N ASP A 105 -12.73 -11.89 1.34
CA ASP A 105 -11.69 -12.93 1.46
C ASP A 105 -10.43 -12.50 0.71
N CYS A 106 -9.42 -13.35 0.66
CA CYS A 106 -8.19 -13.15 -0.09
C CYS A 106 -7.91 -14.38 -0.97
N VAL A 107 -7.35 -14.12 -2.16
CA VAL A 107 -6.95 -15.16 -3.13
C VAL A 107 -5.54 -14.89 -3.62
N ASP A 108 -4.84 -15.93 -4.08
CA ASP A 108 -3.56 -15.78 -4.75
C ASP A 108 -3.75 -15.58 -6.26
N ALA A 109 -2.95 -14.70 -6.86
CA ALA A 109 -2.94 -14.47 -8.30
C ALA A 109 -1.53 -14.44 -8.86
N SER A 110 -1.38 -14.47 -10.20
CA SER A 110 -0.05 -14.45 -10.82
C SER A 110 0.56 -13.04 -10.74
N ASP A 111 1.87 -12.95 -10.44
CA ASP A 111 2.60 -11.68 -10.40
C ASP A 111 2.42 -10.85 -11.66
N ALA A 112 2.39 -11.50 -12.84
CA ALA A 112 2.24 -10.81 -14.13
C ALA A 112 0.87 -10.15 -14.28
N ASP A 113 -0.21 -10.77 -13.77
CA ASP A 113 -1.55 -10.18 -13.81
C ASP A 113 -1.65 -9.03 -12.80
N LEU A 114 -1.08 -9.19 -11.60
CA LEU A 114 -1.06 -8.17 -10.57
C LEU A 114 -0.29 -6.92 -11.00
N ASP A 115 0.90 -7.09 -11.55
CA ASP A 115 1.70 -5.99 -12.11
C ASP A 115 0.93 -5.22 -13.18
N ALA A 116 0.20 -5.93 -14.04
CA ALA A 116 -0.58 -5.32 -15.11
C ALA A 116 -1.80 -4.54 -14.57
N ILE A 117 -2.50 -5.06 -13.54
CA ILE A 117 -3.60 -4.37 -12.86
C ILE A 117 -3.07 -3.10 -12.18
N ILE A 118 -1.98 -3.20 -11.41
CA ILE A 118 -1.38 -2.06 -10.70
C ILE A 118 -0.94 -0.97 -11.70
N ALA A 119 -0.36 -1.35 -12.83
CA ALA A 119 0.12 -0.40 -13.84
C ALA A 119 -1.02 0.33 -14.59
N ASN A 120 -2.17 -0.32 -14.77
CA ASN A 120 -3.29 0.24 -15.54
C ASN A 120 -4.65 -0.26 -15.03
N PRO A 121 -5.07 0.13 -13.82
CA PRO A 121 -6.32 -0.36 -13.23
C PRO A 121 -7.57 -0.06 -14.07
N ALA A 122 -7.59 1.05 -14.79
CA ALA A 122 -8.69 1.40 -15.69
C ALA A 122 -8.87 0.43 -16.88
N GLY A 123 -7.90 -0.45 -17.13
CA GLY A 123 -7.99 -1.54 -18.10
C GLY A 123 -8.60 -2.82 -17.53
N TYR A 124 -9.10 -2.80 -16.29
CA TYR A 124 -9.64 -3.96 -15.59
C TYR A 124 -10.95 -3.61 -14.89
N TYR A 125 -11.79 -4.59 -14.70
CA TYR A 125 -13.07 -4.41 -14.02
C TYR A 125 -13.45 -5.62 -13.16
N VAL A 126 -14.15 -5.36 -12.06
CA VAL A 126 -14.82 -6.40 -11.28
C VAL A 126 -16.13 -6.73 -11.95
N ASN A 127 -16.45 -8.01 -12.08
CA ASN A 127 -17.72 -8.52 -12.62
C ASN A 127 -18.35 -9.50 -11.65
N ILE A 128 -19.61 -9.27 -11.31
CA ILE A 128 -20.40 -10.10 -10.40
C ILE A 128 -21.44 -10.85 -11.23
N HIS A 129 -21.54 -12.16 -11.01
CA HIS A 129 -22.44 -13.04 -11.74
C HIS A 129 -23.52 -13.60 -10.81
N THR A 130 -24.69 -13.83 -11.38
CA THR A 130 -25.83 -14.50 -10.73
C THR A 130 -26.35 -15.59 -11.64
N GLU A 131 -27.34 -16.40 -11.17
CA GLU A 131 -27.96 -17.43 -12.00
C GLU A 131 -28.69 -16.81 -13.20
N ASP A 132 -29.37 -15.67 -13.00
CA ASP A 132 -30.14 -14.98 -14.05
C ASP A 132 -29.22 -14.21 -15.02
N PHE A 133 -28.05 -13.78 -14.56
CA PHE A 133 -27.08 -13.02 -15.34
C PHE A 133 -25.68 -13.69 -15.34
N PRO A 134 -25.52 -14.85 -16.01
CA PRO A 134 -24.27 -15.61 -16.03
C PRO A 134 -23.14 -14.90 -16.81
N ALA A 135 -23.44 -13.88 -17.61
CA ALA A 135 -22.44 -13.04 -18.29
C ALA A 135 -21.99 -11.85 -17.43
N GLY A 136 -22.70 -11.56 -16.34
CA GLY A 136 -22.47 -10.46 -15.41
C GLY A 136 -23.78 -9.74 -15.07
N ALA A 137 -24.10 -9.68 -13.79
CA ALA A 137 -25.23 -8.93 -13.27
C ALA A 137 -24.87 -7.45 -13.08
N ILE A 138 -23.77 -7.21 -12.42
CA ILE A 138 -23.20 -5.86 -12.22
C ILE A 138 -21.69 -5.87 -12.41
N ARG A 139 -21.15 -4.76 -12.89
CA ARG A 139 -19.70 -4.61 -13.11
C ARG A 139 -19.23 -3.19 -12.85
N GLY A 140 -17.95 -3.03 -12.53
CA GLY A 140 -17.35 -1.71 -12.30
C GLY A 140 -15.87 -1.71 -12.62
N GLN A 141 -15.41 -0.60 -13.22
CA GLN A 141 -14.01 -0.41 -13.58
C GLN A 141 -13.18 -0.16 -12.32
N LEU A 142 -11.98 -0.75 -12.24
CA LEU A 142 -11.06 -0.48 -11.15
C LEU A 142 -10.52 0.95 -11.23
N VAL A 143 -10.53 1.61 -10.09
CA VAL A 143 -9.93 2.93 -9.88
C VAL A 143 -8.90 2.80 -8.78
N ALA A 144 -7.68 3.24 -9.01
CA ALA A 144 -6.66 3.24 -7.96
C ALA A 144 -7.08 4.19 -6.83
N ASP A 145 -7.04 3.68 -5.62
CA ASP A 145 -7.23 4.53 -4.46
C ASP A 145 -6.04 5.50 -4.40
N SER A 146 -6.33 6.78 -4.23
CA SER A 146 -5.25 7.72 -3.96
C SER A 146 -4.55 7.25 -2.70
N PRO A 147 -3.22 7.07 -2.70
CA PRO A 147 -2.53 6.88 -1.44
C PRO A 147 -2.97 8.02 -0.55
N ASP A 148 -3.55 7.67 0.60
CA ASP A 148 -4.00 8.68 1.55
C ASP A 148 -2.77 9.50 1.95
N THR A 149 -2.53 10.57 1.19
CA THR A 149 -1.58 11.61 1.53
C THR A 149 -2.21 12.51 2.60
N ALA A 150 -2.93 11.91 3.54
CA ALA A 150 -3.01 12.45 4.86
C ALA A 150 -1.58 12.41 5.43
N MET A 151 -0.70 13.23 4.86
CA MET A 151 0.31 13.87 5.65
C MET A 151 -0.46 14.52 6.77
N GLU A 152 -0.60 13.80 7.88
CA GLU A 152 -0.73 14.44 9.15
C GLU A 152 0.43 15.45 9.17
N THR A 153 0.12 16.69 8.81
CA THR A 153 1.02 17.79 9.11
C THR A 153 1.29 17.61 10.58
N PRO A 154 2.56 17.32 10.98
CA PRO A 154 2.85 17.21 12.39
C PRO A 154 2.39 18.54 12.96
N THR A 155 1.33 18.48 13.76
CA THR A 155 0.87 19.61 14.53
C THR A 155 2.10 20.04 15.27
N SER A 156 2.76 21.10 14.81
CA SER A 156 3.96 21.64 15.44
C SER A 156 3.52 22.01 16.85
N SER A 157 3.77 21.06 17.76
CA SER A 157 3.50 21.27 19.18
C SER A 157 4.24 22.55 19.54
N PRO A 158 3.54 23.59 20.05
CA PRO A 158 4.19 24.86 20.39
C PRO A 158 5.30 24.70 21.42
N TRP A 159 5.42 23.49 22.01
CA TRP A 159 6.46 23.14 22.95
C TRP A 159 7.79 22.71 22.29
N ALA A 160 7.81 22.37 21.00
CA ALA A 160 9.04 22.03 20.29
C ALA A 160 9.93 23.28 20.02
N ALA A 161 9.33 24.46 19.96
CA ALA A 161 10.06 25.70 19.77
C ALA A 161 10.77 26.21 21.04
N LEU A 162 10.35 25.79 22.23
CA LEU A 162 10.98 26.20 23.50
C LEU A 162 12.25 25.42 23.84
N GLY A 163 12.46 24.23 23.24
CA GLY A 163 13.64 23.40 23.51
C GLY A 163 14.94 23.91 22.89
N LEU A 164 14.88 24.67 21.79
CA LEU A 164 16.08 25.14 21.09
C LEU A 164 16.63 26.46 21.66
N LEU A 165 15.87 27.21 22.44
CA LEU A 165 16.32 28.49 23.02
C LEU A 165 17.13 28.35 24.33
N LEU A 166 17.11 27.17 24.99
CA LEU A 166 17.86 26.96 26.23
C LEU A 166 19.27 26.40 26.02
N VAL A 167 19.60 25.86 24.85
CA VAL A 167 20.96 25.36 24.55
C VAL A 167 21.87 26.49 24.06
N GLY A 168 21.33 27.61 23.60
CA GLY A 168 22.10 28.76 23.08
C GLY A 168 22.67 29.73 24.14
N MET A 169 22.20 29.67 25.39
CA MET A 169 22.64 30.63 26.43
C MET A 169 23.70 30.12 27.42
N ALA A 170 24.11 28.87 27.33
CA ALA A 170 25.13 28.30 28.25
C ALA A 170 26.58 28.46 27.72
N GLY A 171 26.80 29.08 26.57
CA GLY A 171 28.11 29.17 25.89
C GLY A 171 28.89 30.46 26.09
N VAL A 172 28.43 31.45 26.82
CA VAL A 172 29.11 32.76 26.94
C VAL A 172 29.32 33.15 28.42
N LEU A 173 29.83 32.27 29.24
CA LEU A 173 30.47 32.68 30.48
C LEU A 173 31.97 32.42 30.37
N GLY A 174 32.65 33.39 29.73
CA GLY A 174 34.09 33.38 29.51
C GLY A 174 34.85 33.38 30.82
N VAL A 175 35.74 32.42 30.93
CA VAL A 175 36.81 32.37 31.97
C VAL A 175 37.80 33.51 31.70
N ARG A 176 37.71 34.60 32.44
CA ARG A 176 38.78 35.57 32.55
C ARG A 176 39.78 35.08 33.58
N VAL A 177 40.88 34.48 33.13
CA VAL A 177 42.06 34.23 33.97
C VAL A 177 42.79 35.55 34.14
N ALA A 178 42.75 36.08 35.35
CA ALA A 178 43.56 37.24 35.71
C ALA A 178 45.01 36.82 35.83
N ARG A 179 45.90 37.39 34.97
CA ARG A 179 47.34 37.33 35.14
C ARG A 179 47.73 38.33 36.22
N ARG A 180 48.38 37.89 37.30
CA ARG A 180 49.09 38.73 38.26
C ARG A 180 50.44 39.11 37.70
N PRO A 181 50.88 40.38 37.75
CA PRO A 181 52.25 40.77 37.51
C PRO A 181 53.15 40.54 38.76
N SER A 182 54.35 40.11 38.53
CA SER A 182 55.41 39.97 39.51
C SER A 182 56.02 41.34 39.86
#